data_499e4da894ed12e0e48e9445d7411fd7
#
_entry.id   499e4da894ed12e0e48e9445d7411fd7
#
_cell.length_a   1.000
_cell.length_b   1.000
_cell.length_c   1.000
_cell.angle_alpha   90.00
_cell.angle_beta   90.00
_cell.angle_gamma   90.00
#
_symmetry.space_group_name_H-M   'P 1'
#
loop_
_entity.id
_entity.type
_entity.pdbx_description
1 polymer ?
#
loop_
_entity_poly.entity_id
_entity_poly.type
_entity_poly.pdbx_seq_one_letter_code
_entity_poly.pdbx_strand_id
1 'polypeptide(L)'
;MKHIRLGMTVLAFMSFAVPASAGQFGNVNTRNCTWCHGASAQGYTPAPRLAGQRPQYLANQLHNFIDRRRDNPFSKLYMWHAAANIDSQDVRYLATYFSRLHPKAADDGDMSLVAAGRRIFQDGVPASNIVACIACHGPRAQGAREIPRLGGLAFTYLRRRLAQWHDGYDKHARHPMTDVAGRLSPKQIAALASYLSYLKE
;
A
#
# COMPACT_ATOMS: atom_id res chain seq x y z
N MET A 1 -75.52 32.16 -11.16
CA MET A 1 -74.09 31.79 -11.51
C MET A 1 -73.38 31.47 -10.24
N LYS A 2 -73.13 30.18 -9.99
CA LYS A 2 -72.47 29.65 -8.75
C LYS A 2 -70.97 29.47 -9.00
N HIS A 3 -70.14 30.21 -8.31
CA HIS A 3 -68.67 30.08 -8.35
C HIS A 3 -68.19 28.92 -7.47
N ILE A 4 -67.71 27.82 -8.07
CA ILE A 4 -67.09 26.75 -7.41
C ILE A 4 -65.63 27.16 -7.17
N ARG A 5 -65.23 27.30 -5.88
CA ARG A 5 -63.84 27.50 -5.51
C ARG A 5 -63.17 26.11 -5.32
N LEU A 6 -62.26 25.83 -6.21
CA LEU A 6 -61.42 24.61 -6.15
C LEU A 6 -60.30 24.84 -5.14
N GLY A 7 -60.38 24.17 -3.99
CA GLY A 7 -59.32 24.21 -2.96
C GLY A 7 -58.17 23.30 -3.38
N MET A 8 -57.00 23.89 -3.56
CA MET A 8 -55.76 23.18 -3.89
C MET A 8 -55.09 22.73 -2.57
N THR A 9 -55.20 21.45 -2.28
CA THR A 9 -54.52 20.85 -1.12
C THR A 9 -53.06 20.60 -1.45
N VAL A 10 -52.15 21.35 -0.85
CA VAL A 10 -50.70 21.15 -0.99
C VAL A 10 -50.29 20.03 -0.03
N LEU A 11 -49.96 18.87 -0.57
CA LEU A 11 -49.29 17.80 0.22
C LEU A 11 -47.82 18.17 0.43
N ALA A 12 -47.48 18.51 1.66
CA ALA A 12 -46.10 18.71 2.07
C ALA A 12 -45.43 17.33 2.20
N PHE A 13 -44.52 17.03 1.28
CA PHE A 13 -43.60 15.88 1.42
C PHE A 13 -42.58 16.19 2.52
N MET A 14 -42.75 15.60 3.70
CA MET A 14 -41.72 15.56 4.74
C MET A 14 -40.63 14.60 4.29
N SER A 15 -39.52 15.13 3.75
CA SER A 15 -38.30 14.37 3.52
C SER A 15 -37.68 14.05 4.86
N PHE A 16 -37.84 12.82 5.32
CA PHE A 16 -37.04 12.28 6.42
C PHE A 16 -35.60 12.13 5.94
N ALA A 17 -34.74 13.05 6.33
CA ALA A 17 -33.31 12.87 6.22
C ALA A 17 -32.91 11.70 7.15
N VAL A 18 -32.65 10.53 6.58
CA VAL A 18 -32.04 9.41 7.31
C VAL A 18 -30.65 9.90 7.73
N PRO A 19 -30.34 9.96 9.04
CA PRO A 19 -28.99 10.30 9.45
C PRO A 19 -28.07 9.24 8.86
N ALA A 20 -27.11 9.68 8.03
CA ALA A 20 -26.03 8.81 7.59
C ALA A 20 -25.37 8.30 8.88
N SER A 21 -25.53 7.01 9.16
CA SER A 21 -24.84 6.35 10.26
C SER A 21 -23.36 6.62 10.02
N ALA A 22 -22.77 7.51 10.83
CA ALA A 22 -21.33 7.66 10.92
C ALA A 22 -20.84 6.24 11.29
N GLY A 23 -20.32 5.51 10.31
CA GLY A 23 -19.80 4.18 10.54
C GLY A 23 -18.85 4.28 11.72
N GLN A 24 -19.08 3.47 12.73
CA GLN A 24 -18.21 3.41 13.89
C GLN A 24 -16.83 2.97 13.39
N PHE A 25 -15.99 3.97 13.16
CA PHE A 25 -14.60 3.74 12.80
C PHE A 25 -13.92 3.14 14.02
N GLY A 26 -13.04 2.13 13.81
CA GLY A 26 -12.38 1.42 14.88
C GLY A 26 -11.74 2.33 15.93
N ASN A 27 -11.50 1.80 17.10
CA ASN A 27 -10.95 2.55 18.23
C ASN A 27 -9.47 2.91 18.06
N VAL A 28 -8.83 2.48 16.95
CA VAL A 28 -7.40 2.69 16.72
C VAL A 28 -7.09 4.13 16.33
N ASN A 29 -6.17 4.73 17.07
CA ASN A 29 -5.66 6.06 16.74
C ASN A 29 -4.58 5.97 15.66
N THR A 30 -4.84 6.56 14.48
CA THR A 30 -3.86 6.61 13.36
C THR A 30 -2.53 7.26 13.74
N ARG A 31 -2.50 8.10 14.80
CA ARG A 31 -1.25 8.68 15.33
C ARG A 31 -0.24 7.62 15.75
N ASN A 32 -0.70 6.48 16.26
CA ASN A 32 0.18 5.38 16.65
C ASN A 32 0.98 4.85 15.43
N CYS A 33 0.36 4.86 14.26
CA CYS A 33 1.01 4.45 13.00
C CYS A 33 1.90 5.58 12.46
N THR A 34 1.40 6.81 12.44
CA THR A 34 2.12 7.96 11.86
C THR A 34 3.32 8.39 12.69
N TRP A 35 3.42 7.98 13.95
CA TRP A 35 4.64 8.17 14.76
C TRP A 35 5.88 7.58 14.05
N CYS A 36 5.77 6.37 13.51
CA CYS A 36 6.84 5.71 12.78
C CYS A 36 6.77 5.91 11.26
N HIS A 37 5.57 6.05 10.69
CA HIS A 37 5.39 6.17 9.24
C HIS A 37 5.32 7.62 8.74
N GLY A 38 5.59 8.61 9.61
CA GLY A 38 5.55 10.04 9.31
C GLY A 38 4.14 10.63 9.42
N ALA A 39 4.04 11.90 9.82
CA ALA A 39 2.77 12.59 10.09
C ALA A 39 1.79 12.55 8.90
N SER A 40 2.30 12.60 7.67
CA SER A 40 1.54 12.45 6.42
C SER A 40 1.61 11.04 5.83
N ALA A 41 2.08 10.06 6.61
CA ALA A 41 2.25 8.66 6.22
C ALA A 41 3.13 8.44 4.97
N GLN A 42 4.08 9.37 4.69
CA GLN A 42 5.00 9.25 3.56
C GLN A 42 6.17 8.29 3.86
N GLY A 43 6.31 7.87 5.10
CA GLY A 43 7.41 7.01 5.52
C GLY A 43 8.72 7.79 5.73
N TYR A 44 9.66 7.14 6.34
CA TYR A 44 11.09 7.47 6.40
C TYR A 44 11.83 6.18 6.80
N THR A 45 13.14 6.16 6.62
CA THR A 45 13.91 4.95 6.98
C THR A 45 13.83 4.67 8.48
N PRO A 46 13.45 3.45 8.93
CA PRO A 46 13.18 2.24 8.13
C PRO A 46 11.71 2.00 7.74
N ALA A 47 10.77 2.86 8.15
CA ALA A 47 9.34 2.66 7.96
C ALA A 47 8.89 3.07 6.54
N PRO A 48 8.11 2.24 5.82
CA PRO A 48 7.68 2.57 4.48
C PRO A 48 6.54 3.59 4.45
N ARG A 49 6.34 4.21 3.28
CA ARG A 49 5.14 4.98 2.98
C ARG A 49 3.90 4.09 3.02
N LEU A 50 2.86 4.58 3.72
CA LEU A 50 1.52 4.00 3.74
C LEU A 50 0.56 4.78 2.83
N ALA A 51 0.79 6.09 2.64
CA ALA A 51 -0.04 6.95 1.82
C ALA A 51 -0.16 6.42 0.38
N GLY A 52 -1.40 6.33 -0.11
CA GLY A 52 -1.74 5.87 -1.46
C GLY A 52 -1.42 4.41 -1.75
N GLN A 53 -1.15 3.59 -0.74
CA GLN A 53 -0.96 2.16 -0.92
C GLN A 53 -2.31 1.46 -1.12
N ARG A 54 -2.33 0.31 -1.77
CA ARG A 54 -3.55 -0.45 -2.05
C ARG A 54 -4.19 -0.94 -0.74
N PRO A 55 -5.50 -0.71 -0.55
CA PRO A 55 -6.15 -1.03 0.72
C PRO A 55 -6.13 -2.54 1.02
N GLN A 56 -6.35 -3.40 0.03
CA GLN A 56 -6.26 -4.85 0.22
C GLN A 56 -4.85 -5.28 0.60
N TYR A 57 -3.82 -4.68 0.00
CA TYR A 57 -2.44 -4.95 0.38
C TYR A 57 -2.16 -4.51 1.83
N LEU A 58 -2.60 -3.31 2.23
CA LEU A 58 -2.44 -2.83 3.60
C LEU A 58 -3.10 -3.77 4.61
N ALA A 59 -4.35 -4.18 4.33
CA ALA A 59 -5.07 -5.13 5.18
C ALA A 59 -4.33 -6.47 5.30
N ASN A 60 -3.88 -7.02 4.17
CA ASN A 60 -3.12 -8.27 4.15
C ASN A 60 -1.80 -8.16 4.93
N GLN A 61 -1.10 -7.02 4.83
CA GLN A 61 0.13 -6.82 5.58
C GLN A 61 -0.12 -6.73 7.09
N LEU A 62 -1.18 -6.04 7.52
CA LEU A 62 -1.57 -5.98 8.93
C LEU A 62 -1.88 -7.39 9.46
N HIS A 63 -2.68 -8.19 8.75
CA HIS A 63 -2.94 -9.59 9.11
C HIS A 63 -1.64 -10.41 9.17
N ASN A 64 -0.74 -10.26 8.21
CA ASN A 64 0.54 -10.95 8.22
C ASN A 64 1.45 -10.56 9.40
N PHE A 65 1.33 -9.35 9.96
CA PHE A 65 2.02 -8.95 11.18
C PHE A 65 1.33 -9.53 12.43
N ILE A 66 0.01 -9.44 12.52
CA ILE A 66 -0.79 -10.00 13.62
C ILE A 66 -0.52 -11.50 13.74
N ASP A 67 -0.58 -12.22 12.62
CA ASP A 67 -0.35 -13.67 12.55
C ASP A 67 1.14 -14.06 12.53
N ARG A 68 2.04 -13.09 12.65
CA ARG A 68 3.52 -13.29 12.63
C ARG A 68 4.05 -14.00 11.38
N ARG A 69 3.28 -14.01 10.28
CA ARG A 69 3.68 -14.62 9.00
C ARG A 69 4.70 -13.78 8.22
N ARG A 70 4.67 -12.46 8.39
CA ARG A 70 5.72 -11.58 7.86
C ARG A 70 6.82 -11.45 8.90
N ASP A 71 7.90 -12.22 8.69
CA ASP A 71 8.87 -12.58 9.73
C ASP A 71 10.29 -12.02 9.52
N ASN A 72 10.47 -11.09 8.57
CA ASN A 72 11.76 -10.42 8.41
C ASN A 72 12.15 -9.61 9.67
N PRO A 73 13.44 -9.32 9.88
CA PRO A 73 13.93 -8.71 11.12
C PRO A 73 13.21 -7.42 11.52
N PHE A 74 12.93 -6.52 10.58
CA PHE A 74 12.22 -5.27 10.87
C PHE A 74 10.75 -5.50 11.23
N SER A 75 10.11 -6.50 10.65
CA SER A 75 8.75 -6.89 11.01
C SER A 75 8.68 -7.39 12.44
N LYS A 76 9.63 -8.26 12.84
CA LYS A 76 9.73 -8.79 14.20
C LYS A 76 9.99 -7.68 15.22
N LEU A 77 10.94 -6.79 14.90
CA LEU A 77 11.37 -5.75 15.82
C LEU A 77 10.31 -4.67 16.08
N TYR A 78 9.54 -4.29 15.05
CA TYR A 78 8.63 -3.16 15.12
C TYR A 78 7.16 -3.54 14.94
N MET A 79 6.83 -4.20 13.82
CA MET A 79 5.44 -4.31 13.40
C MET A 79 4.65 -5.40 14.13
N TRP A 80 5.30 -6.45 14.62
CA TRP A 80 4.62 -7.47 15.42
C TRP A 80 4.06 -6.89 16.73
N HIS A 81 4.79 -5.97 17.34
CA HIS A 81 4.32 -5.27 18.55
C HIS A 81 3.28 -4.20 18.21
N ALA A 82 3.53 -3.41 17.15
CA ALA A 82 2.61 -2.35 16.74
C ALA A 82 1.25 -2.87 16.29
N ALA A 83 1.19 -4.09 15.72
CA ALA A 83 -0.04 -4.69 15.21
C ALA A 83 -0.73 -5.65 16.20
N ALA A 84 -0.12 -5.98 17.33
CA ALA A 84 -0.58 -7.06 18.21
C ALA A 84 -2.03 -6.95 18.68
N ASN A 85 -2.52 -5.74 18.87
CA ASN A 85 -3.86 -5.46 19.43
C ASN A 85 -4.82 -4.81 18.40
N ILE A 86 -4.52 -4.95 17.10
CA ILE A 86 -5.38 -4.42 16.04
C ILE A 86 -6.41 -5.49 15.67
N ASP A 87 -7.69 -5.15 15.83
CA ASP A 87 -8.79 -6.04 15.43
C ASP A 87 -9.14 -5.93 13.93
N SER A 88 -10.04 -6.79 13.45
CA SER A 88 -10.43 -6.82 12.04
C SER A 88 -11.14 -5.54 11.56
N GLN A 89 -11.82 -4.82 12.45
CA GLN A 89 -12.49 -3.55 12.13
C GLN A 89 -11.43 -2.45 11.97
N ASP A 90 -10.48 -2.40 12.88
CA ASP A 90 -9.34 -1.49 12.83
C ASP A 90 -8.46 -1.72 11.60
N VAL A 91 -8.22 -2.98 11.22
CA VAL A 91 -7.51 -3.33 9.98
C VAL A 91 -8.19 -2.70 8.76
N ARG A 92 -9.51 -2.85 8.63
CA ARG A 92 -10.27 -2.27 7.51
C ARG A 92 -10.23 -0.74 7.51
N TYR A 93 -10.38 -0.14 8.69
CA TYR A 93 -10.31 1.31 8.85
C TYR A 93 -8.94 1.85 8.44
N LEU A 94 -7.85 1.32 9.00
CA LEU A 94 -6.47 1.74 8.70
C LEU A 94 -6.13 1.57 7.23
N ALA A 95 -6.47 0.43 6.63
CA ALA A 95 -6.25 0.16 5.21
C ALA A 95 -6.96 1.19 4.32
N THR A 96 -8.23 1.50 4.64
CA THR A 96 -9.01 2.51 3.91
C THR A 96 -8.44 3.91 4.12
N TYR A 97 -8.12 4.29 5.35
CA TYR A 97 -7.58 5.61 5.68
C TYR A 97 -6.28 5.89 4.93
N PHE A 98 -5.27 5.03 5.08
CA PHE A 98 -3.96 5.25 4.46
C PHE A 98 -3.99 5.17 2.93
N SER A 99 -4.88 4.35 2.35
CA SER A 99 -5.00 4.24 0.89
C SER A 99 -5.52 5.52 0.23
N ARG A 100 -6.26 6.35 0.95
CA ARG A 100 -6.82 7.61 0.46
C ARG A 100 -5.87 8.80 0.57
N LEU A 101 -4.80 8.67 1.32
CA LEU A 101 -3.80 9.74 1.43
C LEU A 101 -3.01 9.85 0.14
N HIS A 102 -2.70 11.10 -0.25
CA HIS A 102 -1.94 11.37 -1.47
C HIS A 102 -0.47 10.93 -1.29
N PRO A 103 0.05 10.01 -2.14
CA PRO A 103 1.43 9.58 -2.06
C PRO A 103 2.38 10.59 -2.73
N LYS A 104 3.59 10.73 -2.20
CA LYS A 104 4.68 11.49 -2.81
C LYS A 104 5.80 10.54 -3.20
N ALA A 105 6.43 10.76 -4.35
CA ALA A 105 7.63 10.02 -4.72
C ALA A 105 8.78 10.36 -3.76
N ALA A 106 9.57 9.34 -3.42
CA ALA A 106 10.73 9.54 -2.54
C ALA A 106 11.88 10.24 -3.26
N ASP A 107 12.02 9.99 -4.57
CA ASP A 107 13.03 10.60 -5.46
C ASP A 107 14.47 10.46 -4.90
N ASP A 108 14.78 9.35 -4.22
CA ASP A 108 15.98 9.14 -3.40
C ASP A 108 16.92 8.03 -3.91
N GLY A 109 16.69 7.53 -5.12
CA GLY A 109 17.52 6.50 -5.75
C GLY A 109 18.74 7.05 -6.48
N ASP A 110 19.58 6.15 -7.01
CA ASP A 110 20.71 6.50 -7.86
C ASP A 110 20.23 6.72 -9.32
N MET A 111 20.32 7.98 -9.79
CA MET A 111 19.91 8.36 -11.15
C MET A 111 20.65 7.58 -12.25
N SER A 112 21.91 7.23 -12.02
CA SER A 112 22.71 6.48 -13.00
C SER A 112 22.18 5.06 -13.25
N LEU A 113 21.43 4.52 -12.28
CA LEU A 113 20.86 3.17 -12.34
C LEU A 113 19.40 3.14 -12.85
N VAL A 114 18.74 4.29 -12.98
CA VAL A 114 17.32 4.38 -13.35
C VAL A 114 17.02 3.69 -14.69
N ALA A 115 17.83 3.90 -15.71
CA ALA A 115 17.62 3.28 -17.03
C ALA A 115 17.73 1.75 -16.99
N ALA A 116 18.66 1.21 -16.20
CA ALA A 116 18.79 -0.23 -15.99
C ALA A 116 17.60 -0.79 -15.19
N GLY A 117 17.18 -0.09 -14.14
CA GLY A 117 16.01 -0.47 -13.35
C GLY A 117 14.71 -0.49 -14.15
N ARG A 118 14.55 0.50 -15.07
CA ARG A 118 13.41 0.56 -15.98
C ARG A 118 13.34 -0.69 -16.87
N ARG A 119 14.46 -1.10 -17.48
CA ARG A 119 14.50 -2.32 -18.29
C ARG A 119 14.10 -3.55 -17.49
N ILE A 120 14.66 -3.73 -16.29
CA ILE A 120 14.29 -4.85 -15.42
C ILE A 120 12.78 -4.83 -15.09
N PHE A 121 12.24 -3.65 -14.80
CA PHE A 121 10.82 -3.52 -14.48
C PHE A 121 9.91 -3.87 -15.66
N GLN A 122 10.26 -3.40 -16.87
CA GLN A 122 9.45 -3.54 -18.09
C GLN A 122 9.61 -4.92 -18.75
N ASP A 123 10.84 -5.43 -18.79
CA ASP A 123 11.20 -6.60 -19.60
C ASP A 123 11.51 -7.84 -18.74
N GLY A 124 11.72 -7.67 -17.45
CA GLY A 124 12.25 -8.73 -16.59
C GLY A 124 13.73 -8.98 -16.83
N VAL A 125 14.16 -10.21 -16.47
CA VAL A 125 15.52 -10.72 -16.78
C VAL A 125 15.37 -12.16 -17.27
N PRO A 126 15.08 -12.38 -18.55
CA PRO A 126 14.79 -13.72 -19.09
C PRO A 126 15.92 -14.73 -18.82
N ALA A 127 17.17 -14.31 -18.92
CA ALA A 127 18.33 -15.17 -18.64
C ALA A 127 18.37 -15.73 -17.20
N SER A 128 17.67 -15.07 -16.25
CA SER A 128 17.53 -15.50 -14.86
C SER A 128 16.13 -16.03 -14.57
N ASN A 129 15.28 -16.19 -15.59
CA ASN A 129 13.87 -16.56 -15.45
C ASN A 129 13.10 -15.63 -14.50
N ILE A 130 13.35 -14.31 -14.60
CA ILE A 130 12.65 -13.27 -13.86
C ILE A 130 11.64 -12.60 -14.80
N VAL A 131 10.36 -12.75 -14.48
CA VAL A 131 9.27 -12.15 -15.26
C VAL A 131 9.26 -10.63 -15.12
N ALA A 132 8.70 -9.93 -16.11
CA ALA A 132 8.54 -8.48 -16.08
C ALA A 132 7.66 -8.04 -14.90
N CYS A 133 8.15 -7.12 -14.08
CA CYS A 133 7.43 -6.64 -12.89
C CYS A 133 6.13 -5.89 -13.25
N ILE A 134 6.15 -5.24 -14.41
CA ILE A 134 5.02 -4.51 -14.98
C ILE A 134 3.77 -5.39 -15.13
N ALA A 135 3.93 -6.70 -15.38
CA ALA A 135 2.83 -7.63 -15.61
C ALA A 135 1.86 -7.71 -14.40
N CYS A 136 2.39 -7.59 -13.19
CA CYS A 136 1.59 -7.62 -11.97
C CYS A 136 1.43 -6.24 -11.34
N HIS A 137 2.51 -5.46 -11.28
CA HIS A 137 2.50 -4.17 -10.60
C HIS A 137 1.95 -3.00 -11.44
N GLY A 138 1.66 -3.25 -12.72
CA GLY A 138 1.12 -2.26 -13.67
C GLY A 138 2.16 -1.28 -14.21
N PRO A 139 1.84 -0.55 -15.31
CA PRO A 139 2.82 0.24 -16.08
C PRO A 139 3.43 1.42 -15.31
N ARG A 140 2.74 1.93 -14.28
CA ARG A 140 3.24 2.97 -13.37
C ARG A 140 3.62 2.41 -12.01
N ALA A 141 3.79 1.10 -11.89
CA ALA A 141 4.02 0.40 -10.63
C ALA A 141 2.96 0.76 -9.55
N GLN A 142 1.73 1.05 -9.98
CA GLN A 142 0.62 1.47 -9.11
C GLN A 142 -0.01 0.32 -8.35
N GLY A 143 0.27 -0.93 -8.74
CA GLY A 143 -0.36 -2.12 -8.19
C GLY A 143 -1.85 -2.23 -8.48
N ALA A 144 -2.46 -3.33 -8.04
CA ALA A 144 -3.90 -3.57 -8.13
C ALA A 144 -4.33 -4.56 -7.03
N ARG A 145 -5.44 -4.29 -6.37
CA ARG A 145 -5.98 -5.17 -5.31
C ARG A 145 -4.93 -5.46 -4.23
N GLU A 146 -4.57 -6.73 -4.02
CA GLU A 146 -3.53 -7.18 -3.09
C GLU A 146 -2.09 -6.97 -3.59
N ILE A 147 -1.91 -6.66 -4.86
CA ILE A 147 -0.59 -6.36 -5.44
C ILE A 147 -0.23 -4.91 -5.10
N PRO A 148 0.87 -4.66 -4.39
CA PRO A 148 1.18 -3.34 -3.88
C PRO A 148 1.60 -2.35 -4.96
N ARG A 149 1.34 -1.08 -4.68
CA ARG A 149 2.05 0.04 -5.32
C ARG A 149 3.52 -0.02 -4.94
N LEU A 150 4.41 0.05 -5.93
CA LEU A 150 5.85 0.17 -5.76
C LEU A 150 6.35 1.57 -6.12
N GLY A 151 5.67 2.23 -7.06
CA GLY A 151 6.05 3.54 -7.57
C GLY A 151 6.17 4.58 -6.46
N GLY A 152 7.31 5.27 -6.42
CA GLY A 152 7.64 6.33 -5.47
C GLY A 152 7.92 5.87 -4.04
N LEU A 153 8.07 4.58 -3.76
CA LEU A 153 8.55 4.12 -2.46
C LEU A 153 10.05 4.42 -2.31
N ALA A 154 10.49 4.67 -1.06
CA ALA A 154 11.88 5.00 -0.78
C ALA A 154 12.85 3.90 -1.26
N PHE A 155 13.95 4.32 -1.87
CA PHE A 155 15.01 3.44 -2.39
C PHE A 155 15.50 2.45 -1.34
N THR A 156 15.81 2.93 -0.13
CA THR A 156 16.32 2.09 0.95
C THR A 156 15.31 1.03 1.38
N TYR A 157 14.02 1.36 1.41
CA TYR A 157 12.96 0.40 1.69
C TYR A 157 12.82 -0.66 0.59
N LEU A 158 12.75 -0.23 -0.68
CA LEU A 158 12.64 -1.13 -1.83
C LEU A 158 13.83 -2.08 -1.91
N ARG A 159 15.06 -1.55 -1.82
CA ARG A 159 16.29 -2.35 -1.84
C ARG A 159 16.27 -3.42 -0.75
N ARG A 160 15.95 -3.03 0.48
CA ARG A 160 15.87 -3.97 1.61
C ARG A 160 14.79 -5.03 1.38
N ARG A 161 13.59 -4.65 0.91
CA ARG A 161 12.51 -5.61 0.68
C ARG A 161 12.85 -6.62 -0.40
N LEU A 162 13.44 -6.19 -1.51
CA LEU A 162 13.87 -7.08 -2.57
C LEU A 162 14.97 -8.05 -2.10
N ALA A 163 15.94 -7.56 -1.31
CA ALA A 163 16.98 -8.42 -0.71
C ALA A 163 16.39 -9.45 0.26
N GLN A 164 15.38 -9.09 1.06
CA GLN A 164 14.76 -10.01 2.01
C GLN A 164 14.10 -11.22 1.31
N TRP A 165 13.55 -11.08 0.11
CA TRP A 165 13.05 -12.24 -0.65
C TRP A 165 14.19 -13.12 -1.17
N HIS A 166 15.30 -12.53 -1.58
CA HIS A 166 16.51 -13.28 -1.91
C HIS A 166 17.02 -14.09 -0.69
N ASP A 167 17.00 -13.49 0.50
CA ASP A 167 17.41 -14.10 1.77
C ASP A 167 16.39 -15.12 2.31
N GLY A 168 15.24 -15.27 1.64
CA GLY A 168 14.22 -16.26 1.98
C GLY A 168 13.30 -15.90 3.13
N TYR A 169 13.21 -14.61 3.52
CA TYR A 169 12.21 -14.15 4.49
C TYR A 169 10.80 -14.13 3.93
N ASP A 170 9.82 -14.11 4.84
CA ASP A 170 8.39 -13.96 4.54
C ASP A 170 7.79 -15.13 3.69
N LYS A 171 8.39 -16.31 3.70
CA LYS A 171 7.90 -17.51 2.97
C LYS A 171 6.47 -17.87 3.37
N HIS A 172 6.11 -17.64 4.64
CA HIS A 172 4.79 -17.95 5.17
C HIS A 172 3.72 -16.89 4.84
N ALA A 173 4.12 -15.75 4.28
CA ALA A 173 3.18 -14.70 3.87
C ALA A 173 2.43 -15.01 2.56
N ARG A 174 2.64 -16.17 1.97
CA ARG A 174 1.91 -16.74 0.80
C ARG A 174 1.79 -15.78 -0.39
N HIS A 175 2.90 -15.21 -0.83
CA HIS A 175 2.92 -14.43 -2.06
C HIS A 175 4.08 -14.86 -2.98
N PRO A 176 3.95 -14.64 -4.30
CA PRO A 176 4.90 -15.17 -5.29
C PRO A 176 6.25 -14.45 -5.33
N MET A 177 6.44 -13.38 -4.53
CA MET A 177 7.61 -12.52 -4.66
C MET A 177 8.94 -13.21 -4.33
N THR A 178 8.94 -14.23 -3.48
CA THR A 178 10.14 -15.05 -3.22
C THR A 178 10.63 -15.72 -4.52
N ASP A 179 9.70 -16.26 -5.31
CA ASP A 179 10.05 -16.95 -6.56
C ASP A 179 10.40 -15.95 -7.67
N VAL A 180 9.77 -14.77 -7.68
CA VAL A 180 9.98 -13.74 -8.71
C VAL A 180 11.24 -12.91 -8.41
N ALA A 181 11.35 -12.36 -7.20
CA ALA A 181 12.41 -11.42 -6.83
C ALA A 181 13.63 -12.08 -6.18
N GLY A 182 13.49 -13.32 -5.70
CA GLY A 182 14.58 -14.03 -5.01
C GLY A 182 15.80 -14.32 -5.90
N ARG A 183 15.67 -14.21 -7.21
CA ARG A 183 16.77 -14.43 -8.18
C ARG A 183 17.45 -13.13 -8.62
N LEU A 184 17.01 -11.98 -8.17
CA LEU A 184 17.62 -10.70 -8.49
C LEU A 184 19.01 -10.58 -7.85
N SER A 185 20.01 -10.20 -8.65
CA SER A 185 21.33 -9.87 -8.11
C SER A 185 21.31 -8.54 -7.32
N PRO A 186 22.28 -8.29 -6.42
CA PRO A 186 22.35 -7.02 -5.69
C PRO A 186 22.39 -5.78 -6.60
N LYS A 187 23.04 -5.85 -7.76
CA LYS A 187 23.06 -4.77 -8.77
C LYS A 187 21.68 -4.55 -9.40
N GLN A 188 20.97 -5.61 -9.71
CA GLN A 188 19.59 -5.54 -10.25
C GLN A 188 18.61 -4.99 -9.20
N ILE A 189 18.75 -5.40 -7.94
CA ILE A 189 17.96 -4.86 -6.82
C ILE A 189 18.19 -3.36 -6.68
N ALA A 190 19.45 -2.89 -6.70
CA ALA A 190 19.76 -1.46 -6.61
C ALA A 190 19.18 -0.67 -7.80
N ALA A 191 19.32 -1.19 -9.01
CA ALA A 191 18.78 -0.55 -10.21
C ALA A 191 17.25 -0.46 -10.18
N LEU A 192 16.57 -1.57 -9.86
CA LEU A 192 15.11 -1.63 -9.77
C LEU A 192 14.59 -0.69 -8.67
N ALA A 193 15.20 -0.68 -7.48
CA ALA A 193 14.83 0.21 -6.39
C ALA A 193 15.02 1.69 -6.76
N SER A 194 16.10 2.03 -7.47
CA SER A 194 16.34 3.39 -7.97
C SER A 194 15.26 3.83 -8.94
N TYR A 195 14.95 3.03 -9.96
CA TYR A 195 13.88 3.35 -10.92
C TYR A 195 12.53 3.57 -10.23
N LEU A 196 12.15 2.64 -9.34
CA LEU A 196 10.85 2.68 -8.67
C LEU A 196 10.71 3.89 -7.74
N SER A 197 11.79 4.37 -7.10
CA SER A 197 11.73 5.52 -6.20
C SER A 197 11.39 6.83 -6.90
N TYR A 198 11.74 6.96 -8.18
CA TYR A 198 11.47 8.14 -9.01
C TYR A 198 10.12 8.10 -9.72
N LEU A 199 9.39 6.97 -9.70
CA LEU A 199 8.09 6.90 -10.36
C LEU A 199 7.07 7.78 -9.63
N LYS A 200 6.59 8.80 -10.34
CA LYS A 200 5.47 9.64 -9.93
C LYS A 200 4.14 9.03 -10.36
N GLU A 201 3.06 9.52 -9.80
CA GLU A 201 1.70 9.11 -10.17
C GLU A 201 1.32 9.51 -11.59
#